data_81980e05f64d4638e6fea4bfeec5bb21
#
_entry.id   81980e05f64d4638e6fea4bfeec5bb21
#
_cell.length_a   1.000
_cell.length_b   1.000
_cell.length_c   1.000
_cell.angle_alpha   90.00
_cell.angle_beta   90.00
_cell.angle_gamma   90.00
#
_symmetry.space_group_name_H-M   'P 1'
#
loop_
_entity.id
_entity.type
_entity.pdbx_description
1 polymer ?
#
loop_
_entity_poly.entity_id
_entity_poly.type
_entity_poly.pdbx_seq_one_letter_code
_entity_poly.pdbx_strand_id
1 'polypeptide(L)'
;MNEDILKLKLSLEEKTPTLLLGAGFSFGAVNGIGEQIPLGNTLVKKLYKYMFIDNPPCKEILEEDKEGAEQYKKVGDLKGLCGLLRDEGRLSERNEYLTNIFEGATIDETNKVYNIGKYKWDKIFTLNIDCLLENIFEQTGVSYKVWNRDNDDRRNESSSTLIVKLHGCVKNKKAGYIFDEEEYINFLNDDDCFSRDFGDAYSKGDVIFIGTEFQENDLKTIISKYNSVGYDVSGNNYFFITPTIHNVSLKRKITTTENYHWIQWETEKFFDFLYKEVILEKNSKKILEEKGLVSIDFFEEWDIIHPGLVEFEERIIEEGKNTVAAIIGKSYVGKSCAAKRILIDFRKKGFLVFEFNMRSSEYMHLFLEYTSLSSR
;
A
#
# COMPACT_ATOMS: atom_id res chain seq x y z
N MET A 1 2.47 -11.32 -17.75
CA MET A 1 2.60 -10.78 -16.36
C MET A 1 3.63 -11.65 -15.66
N ASN A 2 4.49 -11.10 -14.80
CA ASN A 2 5.41 -11.89 -13.98
C ASN A 2 4.59 -12.73 -13.00
N GLU A 3 5.03 -13.95 -12.67
CA GLU A 3 4.34 -14.89 -11.76
C GLU A 3 4.04 -14.26 -10.39
N ASP A 4 4.99 -13.52 -9.81
CA ASP A 4 4.79 -12.84 -8.52
C ASP A 4 3.69 -11.77 -8.57
N ILE A 5 3.58 -11.06 -9.70
CA ILE A 5 2.52 -10.05 -9.90
C ILE A 5 1.16 -10.72 -10.06
N LEU A 6 1.12 -11.88 -10.73
CA LEU A 6 -0.12 -12.65 -10.86
C LEU A 6 -0.58 -13.17 -9.49
N LYS A 7 0.33 -13.71 -8.68
CA LYS A 7 0.02 -14.15 -7.30
C LYS A 7 -0.47 -12.99 -6.44
N LEU A 8 0.15 -11.81 -6.56
CA LEU A 8 -0.31 -10.59 -5.87
C LEU A 8 -1.74 -10.21 -6.29
N LYS A 9 -2.04 -10.24 -7.60
CA LYS A 9 -3.36 -9.94 -8.11
C LYS A 9 -4.40 -10.90 -7.55
N LEU A 10 -4.15 -12.20 -7.62
CA LEU A 10 -5.05 -13.23 -7.07
C LEU A 10 -5.26 -13.08 -5.56
N SER A 11 -4.21 -12.77 -4.82
CA SER A 11 -4.32 -12.49 -3.37
C SER A 11 -5.25 -11.30 -3.09
N LEU A 12 -5.16 -10.23 -3.87
CA LEU A 12 -6.01 -9.04 -3.73
C LEU A 12 -7.45 -9.27 -4.22
N GLU A 13 -7.67 -10.14 -5.19
CA GLU A 13 -9.01 -10.44 -5.73
C GLU A 13 -9.79 -11.44 -4.89
N GLU A 14 -9.14 -12.52 -4.47
CA GLU A 14 -9.78 -13.68 -3.85
C GLU A 14 -9.67 -13.71 -2.33
N LYS A 15 -8.62 -13.09 -1.77
CA LYS A 15 -8.36 -13.02 -0.33
C LYS A 15 -8.44 -11.55 0.12
N THR A 16 -8.43 -11.32 1.40
CA THR A 16 -8.28 -10.00 1.99
C THR A 16 -6.93 -9.95 2.71
N PRO A 17 -5.82 -9.67 1.98
CA PRO A 17 -4.49 -9.69 2.57
C PRO A 17 -4.34 -8.62 3.64
N THR A 18 -3.53 -8.91 4.66
CA THR A 18 -3.11 -7.92 5.64
C THR A 18 -2.09 -6.99 5.03
N LEU A 19 -2.25 -5.69 5.24
CA LEU A 19 -1.30 -4.67 4.78
C LEU A 19 -0.40 -4.21 5.93
N LEU A 20 0.91 -4.12 5.71
CA LEU A 20 1.85 -3.46 6.59
C LEU A 20 2.52 -2.29 5.88
N LEU A 21 2.36 -1.10 6.44
CA LEU A 21 2.88 0.15 5.91
C LEU A 21 4.08 0.65 6.71
N GLY A 22 5.17 0.98 6.02
CA GLY A 22 6.31 1.70 6.58
C GLY A 22 6.38 3.14 6.08
N ALA A 23 7.48 3.83 6.42
CA ALA A 23 7.69 5.26 6.16
C ALA A 23 7.54 5.66 4.69
N GLY A 24 7.86 4.77 3.75
CA GLY A 24 7.66 5.02 2.31
C GLY A 24 6.22 5.24 1.88
N PHE A 25 5.22 4.88 2.70
CA PHE A 25 3.83 5.21 2.44
C PHE A 25 3.57 6.73 2.52
N SER A 26 4.27 7.43 3.42
CA SER A 26 4.15 8.88 3.61
C SER A 26 5.14 9.69 2.74
N PHE A 27 5.80 9.03 1.76
CA PHE A 27 6.69 9.73 0.84
C PHE A 27 5.92 10.76 0.00
N GLY A 28 6.40 12.00 -0.02
CA GLY A 28 5.75 13.11 -0.71
C GLY A 28 4.61 13.78 0.06
N ALA A 29 4.24 13.27 1.24
CA ALA A 29 3.29 13.93 2.12
C ALA A 29 3.87 15.18 2.78
N VAL A 30 2.99 16.12 3.13
CA VAL A 30 3.32 17.32 3.89
C VAL A 30 2.61 17.31 5.24
N ASN A 31 3.21 17.94 6.25
CA ASN A 31 2.61 18.11 7.57
C ASN A 31 1.63 19.30 7.60
N GLY A 32 1.02 19.53 8.75
CA GLY A 32 0.01 20.58 8.94
C GLY A 32 0.48 22.02 8.67
N ILE A 33 1.80 22.26 8.58
CA ILE A 33 2.38 23.57 8.21
C ILE A 33 2.92 23.59 6.79
N GLY A 34 2.66 22.54 5.99
CA GLY A 34 3.08 22.45 4.57
C GLY A 34 4.53 22.03 4.34
N GLU A 35 5.25 21.57 5.38
CA GLU A 35 6.59 21.01 5.21
C GLU A 35 6.53 19.53 4.85
N GLN A 36 7.45 19.09 3.98
CA GLN A 36 7.60 17.69 3.63
C GLN A 36 7.90 16.82 4.85
N ILE A 37 7.12 15.73 5.02
CA ILE A 37 7.38 14.72 6.05
C ILE A 37 8.72 14.06 5.78
N PRO A 38 9.66 14.11 6.73
CA PRO A 38 10.99 13.54 6.54
C PRO A 38 10.96 12.01 6.68
N LEU A 39 11.72 11.33 5.85
CA LEU A 39 11.94 9.88 5.94
C LEU A 39 13.37 9.58 6.37
N GLY A 40 13.57 8.46 7.07
CA GLY A 40 14.86 7.85 7.36
C GLY A 40 15.98 8.85 7.69
N ASN A 41 17.01 8.91 6.85
CA ASN A 41 18.18 9.77 7.04
C ASN A 41 17.88 11.28 7.13
N THR A 42 16.79 11.72 6.48
CA THR A 42 16.36 13.14 6.56
C THR A 42 15.81 13.44 7.95
N LEU A 43 15.06 12.51 8.54
CA LEU A 43 14.55 12.63 9.91
C LEU A 43 15.69 12.71 10.93
N VAL A 44 16.70 11.85 10.82
CA VAL A 44 17.89 11.87 11.69
C VAL A 44 18.57 13.24 11.65
N LYS A 45 18.79 13.78 10.45
CA LYS A 45 19.44 15.09 10.27
C LYS A 45 18.61 16.24 10.86
N LYS A 46 17.29 16.24 10.64
CA LYS A 46 16.37 17.23 11.20
C LYS A 46 16.31 17.15 12.72
N LEU A 47 16.19 15.93 13.28
CA LEU A 47 16.17 15.70 14.72
C LEU A 47 17.49 16.15 15.38
N TYR A 48 18.64 15.75 14.82
CA TYR A 48 19.95 16.20 15.29
C TYR A 48 20.07 17.73 15.29
N LYS A 49 19.69 18.37 14.17
CA LYS A 49 19.75 19.84 14.07
C LYS A 49 18.91 20.50 15.15
N TYR A 50 17.66 20.05 15.31
CA TYR A 50 16.76 20.62 16.32
C TYR A 50 17.28 20.43 17.74
N MET A 51 17.76 19.24 18.09
CA MET A 51 18.12 18.89 19.47
C MET A 51 19.52 19.39 19.89
N PHE A 52 20.47 19.46 18.97
CA PHE A 52 21.86 19.78 19.33
C PHE A 52 22.37 21.13 18.80
N ILE A 53 21.68 21.73 17.82
CA ILE A 53 22.06 23.02 17.23
C ILE A 53 21.08 24.12 17.60
N ASP A 54 19.78 23.90 17.30
CA ASP A 54 18.75 24.93 17.47
C ASP A 54 18.31 25.04 18.94
N ASN A 55 18.20 23.90 19.65
CA ASN A 55 17.83 23.83 21.06
C ASN A 55 18.85 22.98 21.85
N PRO A 56 20.08 23.47 22.00
CA PRO A 56 21.07 22.73 22.77
C PRO A 56 20.64 22.64 24.24
N PRO A 57 20.96 21.53 24.91
CA PRO A 57 20.56 21.32 26.30
C PRO A 57 21.19 22.40 27.20
N CYS A 58 20.46 22.74 28.27
CA CYS A 58 20.95 23.72 29.28
C CYS A 58 22.15 23.25 30.10
N LYS A 59 22.46 21.95 30.06
CA LYS A 59 23.64 21.34 30.70
C LYS A 59 24.74 21.23 29.68
N GLU A 60 25.99 21.37 30.12
CA GLU A 60 27.12 20.99 29.28
C GLU A 60 26.98 19.52 28.89
N ILE A 61 26.68 19.29 27.61
CA ILE A 61 26.73 17.93 27.04
C ILE A 61 28.20 17.56 27.05
N LEU A 62 28.51 16.34 27.55
CA LEU A 62 29.84 15.79 27.42
C LEU A 62 30.27 15.77 25.95
N GLU A 63 31.53 16.05 25.67
CA GLU A 63 32.03 16.03 24.29
C GLU A 63 31.79 14.67 23.60
N GLU A 64 31.88 13.61 24.38
CA GLU A 64 31.58 12.23 23.92
C GLU A 64 30.12 12.07 23.43
N ASP A 65 29.15 12.72 24.08
CA ASP A 65 27.74 12.67 23.66
C ASP A 65 27.53 13.46 22.36
N LYS A 66 28.22 14.58 22.18
CA LYS A 66 28.22 15.35 20.93
C LYS A 66 28.83 14.55 19.78
N GLU A 67 29.97 13.89 20.03
CA GLU A 67 30.63 13.04 19.04
C GLU A 67 29.73 11.85 18.68
N GLY A 68 29.08 11.21 19.65
CA GLY A 68 28.13 10.15 19.45
C GLY A 68 26.92 10.58 18.60
N ALA A 69 26.31 11.71 18.94
CA ALA A 69 25.19 12.29 18.17
C ALA A 69 25.59 12.61 16.73
N GLU A 70 26.79 13.21 16.51
CA GLU A 70 27.33 13.50 15.19
C GLU A 70 27.56 12.24 14.37
N GLN A 71 28.04 11.17 15.01
CA GLN A 71 28.21 9.87 14.37
C GLN A 71 26.88 9.25 13.96
N TYR A 72 25.86 9.24 14.83
CA TYR A 72 24.52 8.75 14.49
C TYR A 72 23.92 9.53 13.32
N LYS A 73 24.05 10.86 13.31
CA LYS A 73 23.64 11.69 12.19
C LYS A 73 24.35 11.30 10.90
N LYS A 74 25.66 11.08 10.95
CA LYS A 74 26.51 10.76 9.79
C LYS A 74 26.12 9.42 9.14
N VAL A 75 25.84 8.40 9.97
CA VAL A 75 25.45 7.07 9.49
C VAL A 75 23.94 6.91 9.26
N GLY A 76 23.13 7.89 9.69
CA GLY A 76 21.67 7.86 9.55
C GLY A 76 20.99 6.96 10.56
N ASP A 77 21.59 6.75 11.73
CA ASP A 77 21.05 5.90 12.80
C ASP A 77 20.06 6.67 13.67
N LEU A 78 18.78 6.60 13.31
CA LEU A 78 17.69 7.19 14.09
C LEU A 78 17.56 6.57 15.47
N LYS A 79 17.72 5.25 15.56
CA LYS A 79 17.55 4.48 16.78
C LYS A 79 18.62 4.85 17.81
N GLY A 80 19.89 4.89 17.40
CA GLY A 80 20.99 5.31 18.25
C GLY A 80 20.85 6.78 18.72
N LEU A 81 20.46 7.71 17.80
CA LEU A 81 20.23 9.09 18.17
C LEU A 81 19.08 9.24 19.19
N CYS A 82 17.99 8.51 19.01
CA CYS A 82 16.87 8.54 19.95
C CYS A 82 17.23 7.94 21.32
N GLY A 83 18.07 6.88 21.36
CA GLY A 83 18.58 6.30 22.60
C GLY A 83 19.46 7.30 23.38
N LEU A 84 20.37 7.98 22.68
CA LEU A 84 21.18 9.04 23.31
C LEU A 84 20.30 10.15 23.92
N LEU A 85 19.27 10.61 23.21
CA LEU A 85 18.34 11.61 23.74
C LEU A 85 17.57 11.12 24.97
N ARG A 86 17.26 9.82 25.07
CA ARG A 86 16.70 9.19 26.26
C ARG A 86 17.67 9.27 27.43
N ASP A 87 18.92 8.85 27.22
CA ASP A 87 19.97 8.81 28.24
C ASP A 87 20.25 10.22 28.79
N GLU A 88 20.15 11.26 27.94
CA GLU A 88 20.22 12.64 28.34
C GLU A 88 18.94 13.18 29.05
N GLY A 89 17.89 12.35 29.19
CA GLY A 89 16.62 12.75 29.80
C GLY A 89 15.76 13.67 28.91
N ARG A 90 16.00 13.68 27.60
CA ARG A 90 15.32 14.56 26.61
C ARG A 90 14.23 13.86 25.82
N LEU A 91 13.69 12.76 26.34
CA LEU A 91 12.65 11.97 25.68
C LEU A 91 11.38 12.79 25.38
N SER A 92 10.97 13.66 26.34
CA SER A 92 9.79 14.53 26.15
C SER A 92 9.98 15.53 25.02
N GLU A 93 11.14 16.18 24.94
CA GLU A 93 11.48 17.13 23.87
C GLU A 93 11.52 16.43 22.50
N ARG A 94 12.13 15.24 22.44
CA ARG A 94 12.12 14.39 21.23
C ARG A 94 10.71 14.11 20.77
N ASN A 95 9.85 13.65 21.67
CA ASN A 95 8.47 13.28 21.33
C ASN A 95 7.64 14.50 20.90
N GLU A 96 7.83 15.66 21.52
CA GLU A 96 7.20 16.90 21.10
C GLU A 96 7.65 17.32 19.69
N TYR A 97 8.94 17.28 19.43
CA TYR A 97 9.47 17.55 18.08
C TYR A 97 8.91 16.61 17.03
N LEU A 98 8.93 15.30 17.28
CA LEU A 98 8.38 14.29 16.37
C LEU A 98 6.89 14.54 16.12
N THR A 99 6.12 14.87 17.17
CA THR A 99 4.72 15.23 16.99
C THR A 99 4.56 16.38 16.01
N ASN A 100 5.28 17.46 16.21
CA ASN A 100 5.16 18.69 15.41
C ASN A 100 5.48 18.45 13.92
N ILE A 101 6.46 17.61 13.61
CA ILE A 101 6.81 17.32 12.20
C ILE A 101 5.93 16.29 11.51
N PHE A 102 5.17 15.48 12.26
CA PHE A 102 4.29 14.45 11.69
C PHE A 102 2.81 14.79 11.83
N GLU A 103 2.44 15.80 12.62
CA GLU A 103 1.04 16.20 12.81
C GLU A 103 0.45 16.80 11.55
N GLY A 104 -0.83 16.50 11.27
CA GLY A 104 -1.56 17.05 10.13
C GLY A 104 -1.07 16.54 8.77
N ALA A 105 -0.51 15.34 8.71
CA ALA A 105 -0.01 14.73 7.48
C ALA A 105 -1.09 14.65 6.39
N THR A 106 -0.80 15.24 5.23
CA THR A 106 -1.66 15.20 4.04
C THR A 106 -0.84 14.96 2.78
N ILE A 107 -1.48 14.48 1.73
CA ILE A 107 -0.87 14.30 0.41
C ILE A 107 -1.86 14.77 -0.64
N ASP A 108 -1.38 15.14 -1.82
CA ASP A 108 -2.23 15.55 -2.93
C ASP A 108 -3.18 14.40 -3.36
N GLU A 109 -4.46 14.71 -3.57
CA GLU A 109 -5.49 13.72 -3.94
C GLU A 109 -5.21 13.03 -5.28
N THR A 110 -4.40 13.63 -6.15
CA THR A 110 -3.96 13.01 -7.41
C THR A 110 -2.89 11.95 -7.21
N ASN A 111 -2.26 11.91 -6.03
CA ASN A 111 -1.27 10.88 -5.69
C ASN A 111 -1.92 9.50 -5.63
N LYS A 112 -1.28 8.52 -6.22
CA LYS A 112 -1.81 7.14 -6.33
C LYS A 112 -2.04 6.46 -4.99
N VAL A 113 -1.39 6.90 -3.93
CA VAL A 113 -1.59 6.40 -2.55
C VAL A 113 -3.05 6.54 -2.09
N TYR A 114 -3.79 7.53 -2.62
CA TYR A 114 -5.22 7.68 -2.35
C TYR A 114 -6.07 6.47 -2.74
N ASN A 115 -5.58 5.64 -3.65
CA ASN A 115 -6.29 4.42 -4.05
C ASN A 115 -6.39 3.38 -2.94
N ILE A 116 -5.64 3.53 -1.83
CA ILE A 116 -5.79 2.69 -0.64
C ILE A 116 -7.22 2.75 -0.08
N GLY A 117 -7.85 3.93 -0.11
CA GLY A 117 -9.23 4.14 0.34
C GLY A 117 -10.31 3.57 -0.60
N LYS A 118 -9.93 3.08 -1.77
CA LYS A 118 -10.86 2.47 -2.73
C LYS A 118 -10.94 0.95 -2.64
N TYR A 119 -10.07 0.34 -1.85
CA TYR A 119 -10.04 -1.11 -1.61
C TYR A 119 -10.48 -1.41 -0.18
N LYS A 120 -11.25 -2.49 0.00
CA LYS A 120 -11.70 -2.91 1.33
C LYS A 120 -10.59 -3.69 2.03
N TRP A 121 -9.95 -3.07 3.00
CA TRP A 121 -9.01 -3.70 3.91
C TRP A 121 -9.72 -4.15 5.18
N ASP A 122 -9.41 -5.33 5.70
CA ASP A 122 -9.87 -5.74 7.03
C ASP A 122 -8.94 -5.18 8.09
N LYS A 123 -7.62 -5.30 7.89
CA LYS A 123 -6.61 -4.86 8.83
C LYS A 123 -5.39 -4.27 8.14
N ILE A 124 -4.94 -3.13 8.65
CA ILE A 124 -3.71 -2.45 8.22
C ILE A 124 -2.84 -2.20 9.43
N PHE A 125 -1.64 -2.77 9.44
CA PHE A 125 -0.59 -2.41 10.39
C PHE A 125 0.25 -1.27 9.83
N THR A 126 0.66 -0.34 10.68
CA THR A 126 1.57 0.72 10.27
C THR A 126 2.63 1.01 11.33
N LEU A 127 3.87 1.19 10.84
CA LEU A 127 4.99 1.69 11.63
C LEU A 127 4.98 3.23 11.71
N ASN A 128 4.17 3.88 10.87
CA ASN A 128 4.13 5.34 10.80
C ASN A 128 3.34 5.92 11.95
N ILE A 129 3.91 6.93 12.59
CA ILE A 129 3.26 7.67 13.67
C ILE A 129 2.33 8.78 13.17
N ASP A 130 2.49 9.22 11.91
CA ASP A 130 1.62 10.21 11.26
C ASP A 130 0.19 9.69 11.06
N CYS A 131 -0.74 10.56 10.69
CA CYS A 131 -2.14 10.23 10.45
C CYS A 131 -2.54 10.35 8.96
N LEU A 132 -1.59 10.16 8.03
CA LEU A 132 -1.88 10.24 6.59
C LEU A 132 -2.94 9.23 6.17
N LEU A 133 -2.83 7.99 6.64
CA LEU A 133 -3.77 6.91 6.30
C LEU A 133 -5.20 7.25 6.77
N GLU A 134 -5.33 7.71 8.01
CA GLU A 134 -6.60 8.11 8.59
C GLU A 134 -7.22 9.29 7.82
N ASN A 135 -6.41 10.28 7.46
CA ASN A 135 -6.86 11.44 6.68
C ASN A 135 -7.35 11.03 5.28
N ILE A 136 -6.66 10.10 4.61
CA ILE A 136 -7.12 9.54 3.33
C ILE A 136 -8.45 8.81 3.51
N PHE A 137 -8.61 8.02 4.57
CA PHE A 137 -9.87 7.29 4.81
C PHE A 137 -11.03 8.23 5.14
N GLU A 138 -10.80 9.29 5.91
CA GLU A 138 -11.79 10.33 6.17
C GLU A 138 -12.26 11.00 4.86
N GLN A 139 -11.33 11.36 3.99
CA GLN A 139 -11.64 12.02 2.71
C GLN A 139 -12.30 11.07 1.69
N THR A 140 -11.98 9.79 1.73
CA THR A 140 -12.58 8.78 0.83
C THR A 140 -13.85 8.14 1.40
N GLY A 141 -14.27 8.51 2.60
CA GLY A 141 -15.47 8.00 3.24
C GLY A 141 -15.36 6.56 3.74
N VAL A 142 -14.14 6.06 3.95
CA VAL A 142 -13.91 4.70 4.47
C VAL A 142 -14.13 4.68 5.97
N SER A 143 -14.96 3.76 6.44
CA SER A 143 -15.13 3.53 7.89
C SER A 143 -13.90 2.79 8.44
N TYR A 144 -13.29 3.35 9.48
CA TYR A 144 -12.11 2.76 10.11
C TYR A 144 -12.11 2.92 11.62
N LYS A 145 -11.30 2.12 12.29
CA LYS A 145 -10.94 2.26 13.71
C LYS A 145 -9.44 2.27 13.86
N VAL A 146 -8.93 3.05 14.81
CA VAL A 146 -7.50 3.08 15.12
C VAL A 146 -7.27 2.39 16.44
N TRP A 147 -6.41 1.40 16.43
CA TRP A 147 -5.89 0.76 17.63
C TRP A 147 -4.43 1.20 17.85
N ASN A 148 -4.21 1.86 18.95
CA ASN A 148 -2.91 2.28 19.43
C ASN A 148 -2.76 1.90 20.91
N ARG A 149 -1.58 2.11 21.51
CA ARG A 149 -1.24 1.64 22.85
C ARG A 149 -2.09 2.22 23.99
N ASP A 150 -2.83 3.31 23.75
CA ASP A 150 -3.63 3.97 24.77
C ASP A 150 -5.10 3.58 24.73
N ASN A 151 -5.57 2.94 23.68
CA ASN A 151 -6.93 2.48 23.60
C ASN A 151 -7.01 0.96 23.46
N ASP A 152 -7.74 0.32 24.35
CA ASP A 152 -7.94 -1.13 24.36
C ASP A 152 -9.19 -1.55 23.55
N ASP A 153 -9.69 -0.68 22.65
CA ASP A 153 -10.89 -0.98 21.87
C ASP A 153 -10.57 -1.88 20.66
N ARG A 154 -10.34 -3.17 20.96
CA ARG A 154 -10.03 -4.25 20.01
C ARG A 154 -11.26 -4.78 19.27
N ARG A 155 -12.44 -4.26 19.55
CA ARG A 155 -13.67 -4.77 18.95
C ARG A 155 -13.74 -4.40 17.48
N ASN A 156 -13.50 -5.39 16.62
CA ASN A 156 -13.81 -5.29 15.21
C ASN A 156 -15.33 -5.22 15.04
N GLU A 157 -15.83 -4.08 14.66
CA GLU A 157 -17.09 -4.04 13.95
C GLU A 157 -16.81 -4.55 12.54
N SER A 158 -17.50 -5.58 12.12
CA SER A 158 -17.29 -6.29 10.85
C SER A 158 -17.38 -5.43 9.57
N SER A 159 -17.67 -4.14 9.72
CA SER A 159 -17.84 -3.18 8.61
C SER A 159 -16.71 -2.14 8.49
N SER A 160 -15.76 -2.07 9.43
CA SER A 160 -14.71 -1.04 9.44
C SER A 160 -13.32 -1.65 9.30
N THR A 161 -12.42 -0.93 8.61
CA THR A 161 -11.00 -1.29 8.56
C THR A 161 -10.33 -1.03 9.91
N LEU A 162 -9.60 -1.99 10.45
CA LEU A 162 -8.79 -1.80 11.66
C LEU A 162 -7.39 -1.31 11.28
N ILE A 163 -7.03 -0.10 11.71
CA ILE A 163 -5.67 0.44 11.61
C ILE A 163 -4.94 0.19 12.93
N VAL A 164 -3.84 -0.55 12.89
CA VAL A 164 -3.01 -0.88 14.06
C VAL A 164 -1.71 -0.09 14.01
N LYS A 165 -1.56 0.86 14.93
CA LYS A 165 -0.38 1.73 15.04
C LYS A 165 0.69 1.05 15.92
N LEU A 166 1.70 0.44 15.29
CA LEU A 166 2.73 -0.32 16.01
C LEU A 166 3.69 0.59 16.81
N HIS A 167 4.08 1.74 16.26
CA HIS A 167 5.07 2.65 16.85
C HIS A 167 4.46 3.90 17.51
N GLY A 168 3.15 3.92 17.74
CA GLY A 168 2.45 5.05 18.33
C GLY A 168 1.76 5.95 17.30
N CYS A 169 1.15 7.03 17.77
CA CYS A 169 0.34 7.93 16.94
C CYS A 169 0.46 9.38 17.43
N VAL A 170 0.68 10.33 16.51
CA VAL A 170 0.79 11.76 16.83
C VAL A 170 -0.48 12.35 17.42
N LYS A 171 -1.65 11.78 17.14
CA LYS A 171 -2.93 12.17 17.79
C LYS A 171 -3.01 11.66 19.23
N ASN A 172 -2.16 10.73 19.65
CA ASN A 172 -2.15 10.17 21.01
C ASN A 172 -0.76 10.21 21.64
N LYS A 173 -0.45 11.33 22.25
CA LYS A 173 0.88 11.66 22.79
C LYS A 173 1.22 10.89 24.08
N LYS A 174 0.22 10.32 24.78
CA LYS A 174 0.42 9.71 26.12
C LYS A 174 1.24 8.43 26.08
N ALA A 175 1.04 7.59 25.06
CA ALA A 175 1.75 6.33 24.91
C ALA A 175 3.20 6.50 24.46
N GLY A 176 3.59 7.68 24.00
CA GLY A 176 4.89 7.91 23.39
C GLY A 176 5.03 7.22 22.04
N TYR A 177 6.28 7.13 21.59
CA TYR A 177 6.64 6.54 20.30
C TYR A 177 7.71 5.47 20.49
N ILE A 178 7.89 4.60 19.48
CA ILE A 178 8.93 3.56 19.48
C ILE A 178 9.97 3.93 18.43
N PHE A 179 11.11 4.47 18.91
CA PHE A 179 12.23 4.89 18.06
C PHE A 179 13.61 4.48 18.59
N ASP A 180 13.75 4.14 19.87
CA ASP A 180 15.00 3.70 20.44
C ASP A 180 14.98 2.22 20.84
N GLU A 181 16.15 1.68 21.22
CA GLU A 181 16.32 0.25 21.50
C GLU A 181 15.52 -0.21 22.70
N GLU A 182 15.46 0.59 23.76
CA GLU A 182 14.70 0.26 24.96
C GLU A 182 13.20 0.21 24.68
N GLU A 183 12.69 1.17 23.88
CA GLU A 183 11.30 1.19 23.42
C GLU A 183 10.99 -0.06 22.58
N TYR A 184 11.90 -0.47 21.69
CA TYR A 184 11.75 -1.71 20.91
C TYR A 184 11.80 -2.97 21.78
N ILE A 185 12.72 -3.05 22.76
CA ILE A 185 12.80 -4.17 23.68
C ILE A 185 11.52 -4.29 24.51
N ASN A 186 11.03 -3.18 25.04
CA ASN A 186 9.77 -3.16 25.79
C ASN A 186 8.58 -3.54 24.92
N PHE A 187 8.59 -3.18 23.64
CA PHE A 187 7.59 -3.61 22.65
C PHE A 187 7.62 -5.13 22.41
N LEU A 188 8.78 -5.77 22.45
CA LEU A 188 8.94 -7.18 22.12
C LEU A 188 8.86 -8.13 23.34
N ASN A 189 9.19 -7.65 24.55
CA ASN A 189 9.37 -8.48 25.74
C ASN A 189 8.08 -8.82 26.47
N ASP A 190 7.07 -7.96 26.37
CA ASP A 190 5.79 -8.26 26.96
C ASP A 190 4.99 -9.17 26.04
N ASP A 191 4.03 -9.88 26.60
CA ASP A 191 2.90 -10.49 25.92
C ASP A 191 2.13 -9.44 25.11
N ASP A 192 2.90 -8.65 24.34
CA ASP A 192 2.40 -7.48 23.65
C ASP A 192 1.33 -7.88 22.66
N CYS A 193 0.17 -7.36 22.90
CA CYS A 193 -1.00 -7.65 22.10
C CYS A 193 -0.82 -7.26 20.63
N PHE A 194 -0.02 -6.22 20.33
CA PHE A 194 0.27 -5.77 18.97
C PHE A 194 1.16 -6.76 18.22
N SER A 195 2.24 -7.19 18.86
CA SER A 195 3.15 -8.20 18.32
C SER A 195 2.41 -9.51 18.06
N ARG A 196 1.54 -9.91 19.00
CA ARG A 196 0.70 -11.11 18.85
C ARG A 196 -0.31 -10.98 17.73
N ASP A 197 -1.00 -9.84 17.64
CA ASP A 197 -2.01 -9.60 16.60
C ASP A 197 -1.39 -9.56 15.20
N PHE A 198 -0.21 -8.95 15.06
CA PHE A 198 0.53 -9.00 13.80
C PHE A 198 0.99 -10.42 13.47
N GLY A 199 1.50 -11.16 14.44
CA GLY A 199 1.90 -12.55 14.26
C GLY A 199 0.74 -13.46 13.87
N ASP A 200 -0.41 -13.26 14.47
CA ASP A 200 -1.65 -13.94 14.09
C ASP A 200 -2.05 -13.64 12.65
N ALA A 201 -2.00 -12.38 12.24
CA ALA A 201 -2.29 -11.98 10.86
C ALA A 201 -1.28 -12.59 9.88
N TYR A 202 0.01 -12.56 10.22
CA TYR A 202 1.09 -13.14 9.45
C TYR A 202 0.93 -14.67 9.27
N SER A 203 0.45 -15.37 10.30
CA SER A 203 0.30 -16.83 10.24
C SER A 203 -0.99 -17.29 9.54
N LYS A 204 -2.00 -16.46 9.49
CA LYS A 204 -3.35 -16.84 9.03
C LYS A 204 -3.68 -16.43 7.59
N GLY A 205 -2.90 -15.56 6.97
CA GLY A 205 -3.22 -15.06 5.64
C GLY A 205 -2.04 -14.45 4.90
N ASP A 206 -2.31 -14.00 3.70
CA ASP A 206 -1.33 -13.29 2.89
C ASP A 206 -1.02 -11.92 3.49
N VAL A 207 0.24 -11.49 3.40
CA VAL A 207 0.69 -10.18 3.91
C VAL A 207 1.43 -9.40 2.83
N ILE A 208 1.06 -8.12 2.69
CA ILE A 208 1.71 -7.19 1.77
C ILE A 208 2.47 -6.16 2.58
N PHE A 209 3.77 -6.07 2.39
CA PHE A 209 4.66 -5.10 3.01
C PHE A 209 4.99 -4.00 2.02
N ILE A 210 4.73 -2.74 2.38
CA ILE A 210 4.93 -1.57 1.51
C ILE A 210 5.68 -0.46 2.25
N GLY A 211 6.66 0.16 1.57
CA GLY A 211 7.33 1.34 2.07
C GLY A 211 8.19 1.11 3.32
N THR A 212 8.59 -0.12 3.58
CA THR A 212 9.55 -0.47 4.64
C THR A 212 10.84 -1.03 4.03
N GLU A 213 11.97 -0.64 4.61
CA GLU A 213 13.28 -1.20 4.26
C GLU A 213 13.61 -2.48 5.03
N PHE A 214 12.72 -2.92 5.92
CA PHE A 214 12.91 -4.08 6.79
C PHE A 214 14.21 -4.02 7.61
N GLN A 215 14.63 -2.84 7.99
CA GLN A 215 15.76 -2.65 8.89
C GLN A 215 15.32 -2.73 10.36
N GLU A 216 14.03 -2.55 10.61
CA GLU A 216 13.42 -2.63 11.93
C GLU A 216 13.61 -4.03 12.52
N ASN A 217 14.23 -4.08 13.69
CA ASN A 217 14.52 -5.33 14.37
C ASN A 217 13.25 -6.02 14.90
N ASP A 218 12.21 -5.25 15.21
CA ASP A 218 10.92 -5.74 15.65
C ASP A 218 10.25 -6.63 14.59
N LEU A 219 10.11 -6.13 13.36
CA LEU A 219 9.55 -6.94 12.26
C LEU A 219 10.36 -8.22 12.01
N LYS A 220 11.68 -8.12 12.00
CA LYS A 220 12.55 -9.31 11.86
C LYS A 220 12.34 -10.31 12.99
N THR A 221 12.24 -9.82 14.21
CA THR A 221 12.06 -10.65 15.41
C THR A 221 10.69 -11.30 15.40
N ILE A 222 9.62 -10.55 15.10
CA ILE A 222 8.26 -11.07 15.00
C ILE A 222 8.20 -12.15 13.91
N ILE A 223 8.64 -11.85 12.69
CA ILE A 223 8.64 -12.80 11.57
C ILE A 223 9.49 -14.04 11.90
N SER A 224 10.64 -13.87 12.56
CA SER A 224 11.48 -14.99 12.96
C SER A 224 10.82 -15.86 14.04
N LYS A 225 10.18 -15.25 15.03
CA LYS A 225 9.45 -15.93 16.10
C LYS A 225 8.32 -16.79 15.52
N TYR A 226 7.51 -16.24 14.64
CA TYR A 226 6.38 -16.98 14.07
C TYR A 226 6.80 -18.06 13.07
N ASN A 227 7.88 -17.87 12.33
CA ASN A 227 8.47 -18.93 11.51
C ASN A 227 9.09 -20.08 12.33
N SER A 228 9.55 -19.82 13.57
CA SER A 228 10.18 -20.83 14.43
C SER A 228 9.18 -21.64 15.26
N VAL A 229 7.99 -21.16 15.48
CA VAL A 229 6.97 -21.79 16.36
C VAL A 229 6.14 -22.85 15.62
N GLY A 230 6.44 -23.14 14.33
CA GLY A 230 5.80 -24.23 13.59
C GLY A 230 4.37 -23.93 13.15
N TYR A 231 4.00 -22.66 13.01
CA TYR A 231 2.76 -22.32 12.32
C TYR A 231 2.83 -22.80 10.87
N ASP A 232 1.79 -23.46 10.41
CA ASP A 232 1.67 -23.85 9.00
C ASP A 232 1.35 -22.58 8.15
N VAL A 233 2.42 -22.01 7.61
CA VAL A 233 2.34 -20.85 6.71
C VAL A 233 2.43 -21.26 5.23
N SER A 234 2.38 -22.54 4.93
CA SER A 234 2.63 -23.09 3.58
C SER A 234 1.63 -22.63 2.51
N GLY A 235 0.43 -22.19 2.94
CA GLY A 235 -0.61 -21.66 2.03
C GLY A 235 -0.63 -20.14 1.87
N ASN A 236 0.22 -19.40 2.60
CA ASN A 236 0.23 -17.94 2.61
C ASN A 236 1.32 -17.38 1.71
N ASN A 237 1.06 -16.22 1.09
CA ASN A 237 2.03 -15.49 0.31
C ASN A 237 2.43 -14.18 1.03
N TYR A 238 3.71 -13.84 0.92
CA TYR A 238 4.28 -12.64 1.53
C TYR A 238 4.90 -11.77 0.45
N PHE A 239 4.29 -10.61 0.19
CA PHE A 239 4.70 -9.71 -0.88
C PHE A 239 5.50 -8.53 -0.32
N PHE A 240 6.71 -8.36 -0.80
CA PHE A 240 7.63 -7.29 -0.42
C PHE A 240 7.68 -6.26 -1.54
N ILE A 241 6.90 -5.18 -1.38
CA ILE A 241 6.78 -4.11 -2.38
C ILE A 241 7.78 -3.01 -2.01
N THR A 242 8.94 -3.05 -2.63
CA THR A 242 10.01 -2.04 -2.44
C THR A 242 10.95 -2.07 -3.64
N PRO A 243 11.43 -0.91 -4.14
CA PRO A 243 12.34 -0.86 -5.28
C PRO A 243 13.68 -1.54 -4.99
N THR A 244 14.15 -1.45 -3.74
CA THR A 244 15.45 -1.98 -3.31
C THR A 244 15.37 -2.66 -1.95
N ILE A 245 16.19 -3.68 -1.74
CA ILE A 245 16.42 -4.31 -0.44
C ILE A 245 17.92 -4.23 -0.16
N HIS A 246 18.31 -3.37 0.77
CA HIS A 246 19.71 -3.15 1.12
C HIS A 246 20.27 -4.24 2.03
N ASN A 247 19.43 -4.87 2.86
CA ASN A 247 19.85 -5.95 3.74
C ASN A 247 20.08 -7.24 2.95
N VAL A 248 21.35 -7.63 2.80
CA VAL A 248 21.78 -8.80 2.01
C VAL A 248 21.18 -10.12 2.53
N SER A 249 21.12 -10.29 3.86
CA SER A 249 20.56 -11.50 4.47
C SER A 249 19.06 -11.61 4.20
N LEU A 250 18.32 -10.51 4.35
CA LEU A 250 16.89 -10.46 4.04
C LEU A 250 16.62 -10.69 2.55
N LYS A 251 17.40 -10.02 1.68
CA LYS A 251 17.30 -10.22 0.23
C LYS A 251 17.47 -11.70 -0.13
N ARG A 252 18.50 -12.35 0.43
CA ARG A 252 18.73 -13.79 0.23
C ARG A 252 17.53 -14.61 0.72
N LYS A 253 17.01 -14.33 1.91
CA LYS A 253 15.85 -15.04 2.46
C LYS A 253 14.63 -14.90 1.57
N ILE A 254 14.31 -13.68 1.12
CA ILE A 254 13.16 -13.42 0.23
C ILE A 254 13.31 -14.16 -1.10
N THR A 255 14.51 -14.18 -1.68
CA THR A 255 14.74 -14.83 -2.99
C THR A 255 14.86 -16.35 -2.92
N THR A 256 14.99 -16.95 -1.73
CA THR A 256 15.14 -18.40 -1.55
C THR A 256 13.94 -19.07 -0.88
N THR A 257 12.96 -18.30 -0.41
CA THR A 257 11.76 -18.83 0.25
C THR A 257 10.60 -18.80 -0.77
N GLU A 258 9.98 -19.93 -1.02
CA GLU A 258 9.01 -20.15 -2.11
C GLU A 258 7.79 -19.21 -2.06
N ASN A 259 7.29 -18.93 -0.86
CA ASN A 259 6.13 -18.08 -0.66
C ASN A 259 6.45 -16.60 -0.39
N TYR A 260 7.70 -16.19 -0.62
CA TYR A 260 8.15 -14.80 -0.51
C TYR A 260 8.34 -14.23 -1.91
N HIS A 261 7.68 -13.09 -2.19
CA HIS A 261 7.63 -12.47 -3.49
C HIS A 261 8.17 -11.04 -3.41
N TRP A 262 9.31 -10.77 -4.04
CA TRP A 262 9.85 -9.42 -4.11
C TRP A 262 9.43 -8.74 -5.40
N ILE A 263 8.60 -7.71 -5.26
CA ILE A 263 8.11 -6.90 -6.37
C ILE A 263 8.80 -5.53 -6.31
N GLN A 264 9.64 -5.25 -7.28
CA GLN A 264 10.49 -4.05 -7.35
C GLN A 264 9.68 -2.83 -7.80
N TRP A 265 8.75 -2.41 -6.96
CA TRP A 265 7.90 -1.25 -7.21
C TRP A 265 8.05 -0.20 -6.13
N GLU A 266 7.90 1.08 -6.56
CA GLU A 266 7.63 2.19 -5.66
C GLU A 266 6.21 2.07 -5.09
N THR A 267 5.97 2.69 -3.95
CA THR A 267 4.66 2.68 -3.26
C THR A 267 3.53 3.14 -4.18
N GLU A 268 3.70 4.24 -4.90
CA GLU A 268 2.69 4.75 -5.84
C GLU A 268 2.35 3.76 -6.96
N LYS A 269 3.35 3.04 -7.47
CA LYS A 269 3.13 2.04 -8.51
C LYS A 269 2.26 0.89 -8.04
N PHE A 270 2.41 0.45 -6.79
CA PHE A 270 1.52 -0.56 -6.22
C PHE A 270 0.07 -0.06 -6.14
N PHE A 271 -0.15 1.16 -5.65
CA PHE A 271 -1.51 1.70 -5.54
C PHE A 271 -2.14 2.03 -6.90
N ASP A 272 -1.35 2.38 -7.92
CA ASP A 272 -1.83 2.48 -9.30
C ASP A 272 -2.25 1.11 -9.86
N PHE A 273 -1.44 0.08 -9.63
CA PHE A 273 -1.77 -1.30 -9.98
C PHE A 273 -3.03 -1.79 -9.25
N LEU A 274 -3.12 -1.59 -7.94
CA LEU A 274 -4.31 -1.93 -7.15
C LEU A 274 -5.58 -1.34 -7.76
N TYR A 275 -5.52 -0.07 -8.15
CA TYR A 275 -6.67 0.61 -8.75
C TYR A 275 -7.02 0.06 -10.13
N LYS A 276 -6.05 -0.05 -11.02
CA LYS A 276 -6.26 -0.41 -12.42
C LYS A 276 -6.60 -1.89 -12.60
N GLU A 277 -5.82 -2.76 -11.97
CA GLU A 277 -5.86 -4.20 -12.25
C GLU A 277 -6.79 -4.97 -11.29
N VAL A 278 -7.16 -4.38 -10.15
CA VAL A 278 -8.01 -5.05 -9.15
C VAL A 278 -9.34 -4.33 -9.00
N ILE A 279 -9.31 -3.02 -8.63
CA ILE A 279 -10.54 -2.31 -8.27
C ILE A 279 -11.42 -2.04 -9.50
N LEU A 280 -10.84 -1.48 -10.57
CA LEU A 280 -11.58 -1.21 -11.80
C LEU A 280 -12.10 -2.50 -12.43
N GLU A 281 -11.30 -3.55 -12.40
CA GLU A 281 -11.70 -4.85 -12.93
C GLU A 281 -12.85 -5.45 -12.15
N LYS A 282 -12.74 -5.48 -10.82
CA LYS A 282 -13.80 -5.99 -9.93
C LYS A 282 -15.11 -5.20 -10.10
N ASN A 283 -15.01 -3.87 -10.17
CA ASN A 283 -16.18 -3.02 -10.39
C ASN A 283 -16.79 -3.27 -11.77
N SER A 284 -15.98 -3.44 -12.81
CA SER A 284 -16.45 -3.76 -14.16
C SER A 284 -17.14 -5.13 -14.20
N LYS A 285 -16.55 -6.16 -13.57
CA LYS A 285 -17.17 -7.50 -13.44
C LYS A 285 -18.52 -7.41 -12.71
N LYS A 286 -18.58 -6.71 -11.59
CA LYS A 286 -19.82 -6.54 -10.82
C LYS A 286 -20.93 -5.83 -11.64
N ILE A 287 -20.58 -4.75 -12.33
CA ILE A 287 -21.54 -4.06 -13.21
C ILE A 287 -22.02 -4.98 -14.33
N LEU A 288 -21.13 -5.78 -14.92
CA LEU A 288 -21.49 -6.74 -15.97
C LEU A 288 -22.42 -7.83 -15.44
N GLU A 289 -22.13 -8.39 -14.26
CA GLU A 289 -22.95 -9.41 -13.61
C GLU A 289 -24.34 -8.88 -13.23
N GLU A 290 -24.42 -7.71 -12.60
CA GLU A 290 -25.68 -7.05 -12.21
C GLU A 290 -26.56 -6.75 -13.42
N LYS A 291 -25.95 -6.55 -14.60
CA LYS A 291 -26.65 -6.28 -15.86
C LYS A 291 -26.83 -7.54 -16.74
N GLY A 292 -26.48 -8.71 -16.25
CA GLY A 292 -26.56 -9.97 -16.99
C GLY A 292 -25.63 -10.05 -18.20
N LEU A 293 -24.52 -9.31 -18.17
CA LEU A 293 -23.53 -9.29 -19.24
C LEU A 293 -22.38 -10.29 -18.90
N VAL A 294 -21.81 -10.92 -19.93
CA VAL A 294 -20.75 -11.92 -19.76
C VAL A 294 -19.38 -11.25 -19.73
N SER A 295 -18.53 -11.68 -18.79
CA SER A 295 -17.15 -11.18 -18.68
C SER A 295 -16.30 -11.57 -19.91
N ILE A 296 -15.37 -10.68 -20.28
CA ILE A 296 -14.49 -10.81 -21.46
C ILE A 296 -13.27 -11.71 -21.18
N ASP A 297 -13.09 -12.19 -19.96
CA ASP A 297 -11.85 -12.85 -19.46
C ASP A 297 -11.42 -14.15 -20.16
N PHE A 298 -12.19 -14.64 -21.12
CA PHE A 298 -12.04 -15.99 -21.66
C PHE A 298 -11.03 -16.15 -22.82
N PHE A 299 -10.37 -15.09 -23.32
CA PHE A 299 -9.69 -15.17 -24.62
C PHE A 299 -8.21 -14.75 -24.66
N GLU A 300 -7.53 -14.55 -23.53
CA GLU A 300 -6.15 -14.03 -23.54
C GLU A 300 -5.08 -14.97 -24.13
N GLU A 301 -5.34 -16.28 -24.21
CA GLU A 301 -4.31 -17.26 -24.57
C GLU A 301 -4.43 -17.91 -25.95
N TRP A 302 -5.53 -17.72 -26.69
CA TRP A 302 -5.87 -18.56 -27.85
C TRP A 302 -6.02 -17.82 -29.17
N ASP A 303 -5.61 -16.57 -29.27
CA ASP A 303 -5.98 -15.73 -30.41
C ASP A 303 -4.80 -15.45 -31.38
N ILE A 304 -5.10 -15.61 -32.68
CA ILE A 304 -4.20 -15.21 -33.76
C ILE A 304 -4.45 -13.75 -34.06
N ILE A 305 -3.46 -12.89 -33.80
CA ILE A 305 -3.52 -11.46 -34.13
C ILE A 305 -3.57 -11.28 -35.64
N HIS A 306 -4.71 -10.83 -36.16
CA HIS A 306 -4.81 -10.44 -37.56
C HIS A 306 -4.20 -9.05 -37.78
N PRO A 307 -3.26 -8.85 -38.72
CA PRO A 307 -2.59 -7.56 -38.89
C PRO A 307 -3.52 -6.36 -39.07
N GLY A 308 -4.62 -6.54 -39.76
CA GLY A 308 -5.62 -5.47 -39.94
C GLY A 308 -6.41 -5.07 -38.69
N LEU A 309 -6.30 -5.81 -37.58
CA LEU A 309 -6.96 -5.43 -36.33
C LEU A 309 -6.22 -4.28 -35.63
N VAL A 310 -4.90 -4.26 -35.72
CA VAL A 310 -4.07 -3.20 -35.13
C VAL A 310 -4.37 -1.86 -35.81
N GLU A 311 -4.36 -1.84 -37.14
CA GLU A 311 -4.73 -0.64 -37.90
C GLU A 311 -6.16 -0.18 -37.62
N PHE A 312 -7.08 -1.09 -37.42
CA PHE A 312 -8.47 -0.79 -37.08
C PHE A 312 -8.61 -0.16 -35.70
N GLU A 313 -7.88 -0.66 -34.72
CA GLU A 313 -7.85 -0.09 -33.36
C GLU A 313 -7.25 1.32 -33.34
N GLU A 314 -6.13 1.50 -34.03
CA GLU A 314 -5.49 2.82 -34.16
C GLU A 314 -6.44 3.84 -34.76
N ARG A 315 -7.15 3.47 -35.82
CA ARG A 315 -8.16 4.34 -36.44
C ARG A 315 -9.30 4.70 -35.49
N ILE A 316 -9.82 3.74 -34.70
CA ILE A 316 -10.87 4.04 -33.72
C ILE A 316 -10.36 5.03 -32.66
N ILE A 317 -9.11 4.90 -32.23
CA ILE A 317 -8.50 5.80 -31.24
C ILE A 317 -8.29 7.20 -31.85
N GLU A 318 -7.81 7.29 -33.08
CA GLU A 318 -7.57 8.54 -33.80
C GLU A 318 -8.84 9.32 -34.11
N GLU A 319 -9.92 8.63 -34.49
CA GLU A 319 -11.22 9.26 -34.76
C GLU A 319 -11.91 9.81 -33.50
N GLY A 320 -11.50 9.36 -32.31
CA GLY A 320 -11.88 9.93 -31.04
C GLY A 320 -13.28 9.55 -30.53
N LYS A 321 -13.89 10.44 -29.77
CA LYS A 321 -15.16 10.20 -29.08
C LYS A 321 -16.33 10.00 -30.07
N ASN A 322 -17.23 9.06 -29.71
CA ASN A 322 -18.47 8.75 -30.47
C ASN A 322 -18.27 8.03 -31.81
N THR A 323 -17.18 7.30 -31.99
CA THR A 323 -16.93 6.49 -33.15
C THR A 323 -17.77 5.22 -33.11
N VAL A 324 -18.50 4.93 -34.20
CA VAL A 324 -19.21 3.67 -34.43
C VAL A 324 -18.44 2.85 -35.46
N ALA A 325 -17.97 1.68 -35.08
CA ALA A 325 -17.24 0.79 -35.95
C ALA A 325 -17.96 -0.55 -36.11
N ALA A 326 -17.94 -1.13 -37.30
CA ALA A 326 -18.59 -2.41 -37.59
C ALA A 326 -17.63 -3.41 -38.21
N ILE A 327 -17.61 -4.66 -37.70
CA ILE A 327 -16.89 -5.78 -38.26
C ILE A 327 -17.85 -6.59 -39.13
N ILE A 328 -17.70 -6.55 -40.42
CA ILE A 328 -18.57 -7.19 -41.40
C ILE A 328 -17.88 -8.40 -42.03
N GLY A 329 -18.60 -9.50 -42.21
CA GLY A 329 -18.10 -10.69 -42.87
C GLY A 329 -19.12 -11.82 -42.85
N LYS A 330 -18.85 -12.92 -43.58
CA LYS A 330 -19.69 -14.12 -43.62
C LYS A 330 -19.78 -14.78 -42.23
N SER A 331 -20.77 -15.64 -42.00
CA SER A 331 -20.83 -16.46 -40.80
C SER A 331 -19.59 -17.33 -40.65
N TYR A 332 -19.16 -17.57 -39.42
CA TYR A 332 -18.01 -18.44 -39.07
C TYR A 332 -16.62 -17.93 -39.49
N VAL A 333 -16.44 -16.68 -39.89
CA VAL A 333 -15.11 -16.11 -40.24
C VAL A 333 -14.41 -15.44 -39.06
N GLY A 334 -14.81 -15.71 -37.82
CA GLY A 334 -14.10 -15.18 -36.65
C GLY A 334 -14.46 -13.74 -36.23
N LYS A 335 -15.55 -13.15 -36.74
CA LYS A 335 -15.95 -11.77 -36.40
C LYS A 335 -16.08 -11.53 -34.90
N SER A 336 -16.71 -12.46 -34.18
CA SER A 336 -16.88 -12.37 -32.72
C SER A 336 -15.55 -12.45 -31.97
N CYS A 337 -14.62 -13.26 -32.47
CA CYS A 337 -13.27 -13.35 -31.91
C CYS A 337 -12.51 -12.04 -32.13
N ALA A 338 -12.57 -11.47 -33.37
CA ALA A 338 -11.98 -10.20 -33.69
C ALA A 338 -12.53 -9.06 -32.82
N ALA A 339 -13.86 -9.00 -32.65
CA ALA A 339 -14.49 -8.01 -31.78
C ALA A 339 -14.03 -8.16 -30.33
N LYS A 340 -14.00 -9.36 -29.78
CA LYS A 340 -13.52 -9.63 -28.42
C LYS A 340 -12.06 -9.26 -28.24
N ARG A 341 -11.22 -9.55 -29.24
CA ARG A 341 -9.81 -9.16 -29.20
C ARG A 341 -9.63 -7.65 -29.11
N ILE A 342 -10.32 -6.87 -29.94
CA ILE A 342 -10.32 -5.42 -29.90
C ILE A 342 -10.74 -4.91 -28.52
N LEU A 343 -11.78 -5.49 -27.92
CA LEU A 343 -12.24 -5.13 -26.59
C LEU A 343 -11.16 -5.38 -25.52
N ILE A 344 -10.45 -6.51 -25.60
CA ILE A 344 -9.32 -6.83 -24.72
C ILE A 344 -8.18 -5.79 -24.88
N ASP A 345 -7.82 -5.46 -26.11
CA ASP A 345 -6.74 -4.53 -26.38
C ASP A 345 -7.08 -3.09 -25.95
N PHE A 346 -8.33 -2.64 -26.14
CA PHE A 346 -8.82 -1.38 -25.57
C PHE A 346 -8.77 -1.36 -24.05
N ARG A 347 -9.14 -2.47 -23.40
CA ARG A 347 -9.05 -2.58 -21.95
C ARG A 347 -7.60 -2.48 -21.47
N LYS A 348 -6.65 -3.14 -22.14
CA LYS A 348 -5.20 -3.03 -21.86
C LYS A 348 -4.69 -1.59 -22.04
N LYS A 349 -5.28 -0.83 -22.92
CA LYS A 349 -5.00 0.60 -23.15
C LYS A 349 -5.71 1.53 -22.15
N GLY A 350 -6.46 0.98 -21.18
CA GLY A 350 -7.11 1.74 -20.10
C GLY A 350 -8.52 2.24 -20.41
N PHE A 351 -9.14 1.78 -21.49
CA PHE A 351 -10.53 2.10 -21.80
C PHE A 351 -11.49 1.23 -20.98
N LEU A 352 -12.64 1.79 -20.59
CA LEU A 352 -13.77 1.02 -20.09
C LEU A 352 -14.47 0.34 -21.26
N VAL A 353 -14.57 -0.99 -21.18
CA VAL A 353 -15.06 -1.81 -22.29
C VAL A 353 -16.26 -2.62 -21.83
N PHE A 354 -17.34 -2.62 -22.62
CA PHE A 354 -18.58 -3.35 -22.37
C PHE A 354 -18.97 -4.17 -23.58
N GLU A 355 -19.30 -5.45 -23.37
CA GLU A 355 -19.89 -6.30 -24.39
C GLU A 355 -21.39 -6.45 -24.14
N PHE A 356 -22.22 -6.06 -25.11
CA PHE A 356 -23.67 -6.21 -25.03
C PHE A 356 -24.14 -7.39 -25.87
N ASN A 357 -24.87 -8.32 -25.25
CA ASN A 357 -25.51 -9.40 -25.98
C ASN A 357 -26.89 -8.95 -26.52
N MET A 358 -26.92 -8.55 -27.79
CA MET A 358 -28.09 -7.97 -28.46
C MET A 358 -29.24 -8.95 -28.74
N ARG A 359 -29.31 -10.09 -28.07
CA ARG A 359 -30.39 -11.08 -28.28
C ARG A 359 -31.73 -10.70 -27.65
N SER A 360 -31.76 -9.61 -26.83
CA SER A 360 -33.02 -9.09 -26.26
C SER A 360 -33.14 -7.58 -26.48
N SER A 361 -34.36 -7.09 -26.69
CA SER A 361 -34.65 -5.67 -26.85
C SER A 361 -34.34 -4.81 -25.65
N GLU A 362 -34.25 -5.40 -24.45
CA GLU A 362 -33.89 -4.74 -23.20
C GLU A 362 -32.45 -4.19 -23.20
N TYR A 363 -31.54 -4.88 -23.90
CA TYR A 363 -30.13 -4.44 -23.94
C TYR A 363 -29.89 -3.22 -24.85
N MET A 364 -30.78 -2.95 -25.81
CA MET A 364 -30.68 -1.75 -26.65
C MET A 364 -30.87 -0.46 -25.82
N HIS A 365 -31.81 -0.47 -24.88
CA HIS A 365 -32.03 0.66 -23.96
C HIS A 365 -30.83 0.93 -23.08
N LEU A 366 -30.20 -0.11 -22.53
CA LEU A 366 -28.98 0.02 -21.71
C LEU A 366 -27.80 0.57 -22.50
N PHE A 367 -27.62 0.18 -23.76
CA PHE A 367 -26.58 0.70 -24.63
C PHE A 367 -26.76 2.21 -24.86
N LEU A 368 -27.98 2.68 -25.14
CA LEU A 368 -28.29 4.10 -25.34
C LEU A 368 -28.11 4.92 -24.06
N GLU A 369 -28.40 4.35 -22.89
CA GLU A 369 -28.23 5.00 -21.61
C GLU A 369 -26.75 5.19 -21.26
N TYR A 370 -25.90 4.17 -21.51
CA TYR A 370 -24.45 4.26 -21.27
C TYR A 370 -23.73 5.22 -22.21
N THR A 371 -24.11 5.27 -23.49
CA THR A 371 -23.53 6.23 -24.43
C THR A 371 -23.90 7.67 -24.09
N SER A 372 -25.02 7.91 -23.41
CA SER A 372 -25.40 9.22 -22.89
C SER A 372 -24.66 9.67 -21.64
N LEU A 373 -24.19 8.71 -20.81
CA LEU A 373 -23.43 8.99 -19.59
C LEU A 373 -21.93 9.24 -19.87
N SER A 374 -21.37 8.66 -20.93
CA SER A 374 -19.98 8.87 -21.34
C SER A 374 -19.72 10.23 -22.00
N SER A 375 -20.76 11.01 -22.26
CA SER A 375 -20.70 12.35 -22.86
C SER A 375 -20.72 13.50 -21.82
N ARG A 376 -20.65 13.18 -20.54
CA ARG A 376 -20.43 14.11 -19.42
C ARG A 376 -19.11 13.78 -18.73
#